data_6916cc9e57a979929d7f3f11c5eabb98
#
_entry.id   6916cc9e57a979929d7f3f11c5eabb98
#
_cell.length_a   1.000
_cell.length_b   1.000
_cell.length_c   1.000
_cell.angle_alpha   90.00
_cell.angle_beta   90.00
_cell.angle_gamma   90.00
#
_symmetry.space_group_name_H-M   'P 1'
#
loop_
_entity.id
_entity.type
_entity.pdbx_description
1 polymer ?
#
loop_
_entity_poly.entity_id
_entity_poly.type
_entity_poly.pdbx_seq_one_letter_code
_entity_poly.pdbx_strand_id
1 'polypeptide(L)'
;TAVKCSAAKPAFVEKVEKAGKAAFGGLAALTLAAGSAQAVTYDEFQGLTYLQVKGTGLANTCSVVETGGSGSAIKAGDYNLEKFCMEPTSFTVKEESSFKAGESEFVKTKLMTRLTYTLDGMTGSFKVGSDGSVAIQEKDGLDYAAVTVQLPGGERVPFLFTMKEFTGKGNTSQFGGDFVVPSYRGSSFLDPKGRGGSTGYDNAVALPAKSDADELLKENNKNVAALKGSAVFNVAKYDEVTGEIAGVFESIQPSDTDLGSKAPKDIKITGLWYAQLQK
;
A
#
# COMPACT_ATOMS: atom_id res chain seq x y z
N THR A 1 -13.40 -41.42 17.47
CA THR A 1 -12.99 -40.17 18.16
C THR A 1 -12.42 -39.23 17.13
N ALA A 2 -13.25 -38.27 16.69
CA ALA A 2 -12.87 -37.28 15.69
C ALA A 2 -12.18 -36.10 16.39
N VAL A 3 -10.94 -35.83 16.04
CA VAL A 3 -10.16 -34.67 16.50
C VAL A 3 -10.59 -33.47 15.66
N LYS A 4 -11.29 -32.51 16.28
CA LYS A 4 -11.57 -31.21 15.70
C LYS A 4 -10.29 -30.37 15.74
N CYS A 5 -9.64 -30.15 14.60
CA CYS A 5 -8.62 -29.11 14.46
C CYS A 5 -9.32 -27.74 14.39
N SER A 6 -9.27 -27.00 15.51
CA SER A 6 -9.60 -25.58 15.55
C SER A 6 -8.43 -24.80 15.00
N ALA A 7 -8.54 -24.23 13.83
CA ALA A 7 -7.55 -23.30 13.30
C ALA A 7 -7.64 -21.99 14.09
N ALA A 8 -6.64 -21.72 14.93
CA ALA A 8 -6.51 -20.45 15.63
C ALA A 8 -6.25 -19.34 14.61
N LYS A 9 -7.08 -18.28 14.62
CA LYS A 9 -6.84 -17.05 13.82
C LYS A 9 -5.51 -16.43 14.28
N PRO A 10 -4.67 -15.94 13.35
CA PRO A 10 -3.44 -15.27 13.74
C PRO A 10 -3.75 -14.05 14.60
N ALA A 11 -2.96 -13.83 15.66
CA ALA A 11 -3.18 -12.80 16.67
C ALA A 11 -3.28 -11.36 16.11
N PHE A 12 -2.78 -11.15 14.91
CA PHE A 12 -2.87 -9.89 14.17
C PHE A 12 -4.31 -9.57 13.73
N VAL A 13 -5.04 -10.56 13.20
CA VAL A 13 -6.44 -10.38 12.75
C VAL A 13 -7.35 -10.03 13.92
N GLU A 14 -7.09 -10.58 15.11
CA GLU A 14 -7.88 -10.29 16.30
C GLU A 14 -7.64 -8.86 16.84
N LYS A 15 -6.44 -8.32 16.70
CA LYS A 15 -6.15 -6.92 17.05
C LYS A 15 -6.80 -5.91 16.09
N VAL A 16 -6.88 -6.22 14.81
CA VAL A 16 -7.52 -5.35 13.81
C VAL A 16 -9.04 -5.34 13.99
N GLU A 17 -9.67 -6.47 14.32
CA GLU A 17 -11.11 -6.51 14.64
C GLU A 17 -11.47 -5.65 15.86
N LYS A 18 -10.61 -5.61 16.88
CA LYS A 18 -10.83 -4.78 18.08
C LYS A 18 -10.57 -3.29 17.85
N ALA A 19 -9.58 -2.96 17.03
CA ALA A 19 -9.28 -1.57 16.67
C ALA A 19 -10.34 -0.98 15.71
N GLY A 20 -10.84 -1.76 14.76
CA GLY A 20 -11.88 -1.35 13.82
C GLY A 20 -13.19 -0.98 14.49
N LYS A 21 -13.61 -1.71 15.52
CA LYS A 21 -14.86 -1.42 16.25
C LYS A 21 -14.79 -0.18 17.14
N ALA A 22 -13.61 0.20 17.62
CA ALA A 22 -13.43 1.40 18.43
C ALA A 22 -13.26 2.69 17.59
N ALA A 23 -12.72 2.58 16.37
CA ALA A 23 -12.50 3.74 15.50
C ALA A 23 -13.77 4.24 14.79
N PHE A 24 -14.74 3.36 14.52
CA PHE A 24 -15.99 3.75 13.84
C PHE A 24 -16.99 4.52 14.71
N GLY A 25 -16.88 4.44 16.03
CA GLY A 25 -17.76 5.17 16.95
C GLY A 25 -17.41 6.65 17.12
N GLY A 26 -16.23 7.09 16.71
CA GLY A 26 -15.73 8.45 16.92
C GLY A 26 -15.74 9.37 15.70
N LEU A 27 -15.97 8.86 14.48
CA LEU A 27 -15.89 9.64 13.25
C LEU A 27 -17.18 10.33 12.81
N ALA A 28 -18.29 10.12 13.51
CA ALA A 28 -19.58 10.74 13.15
C ALA A 28 -19.76 12.19 13.63
N ALA A 29 -18.78 12.79 14.33
CA ALA A 29 -18.95 14.12 14.96
C ALA A 29 -17.94 15.19 14.50
N LEU A 30 -17.16 14.97 13.43
CA LEU A 30 -16.20 15.96 12.91
C LEU A 30 -16.49 16.37 11.45
N THR A 31 -17.75 16.49 11.13
CA THR A 31 -18.16 17.18 9.89
C THR A 31 -18.49 18.62 10.24
N LEU A 32 -17.52 19.54 10.17
CA LEU A 32 -17.77 20.96 9.86
C LEU A 32 -16.44 21.73 9.92
N ALA A 33 -16.00 22.16 8.72
CA ALA A 33 -14.90 23.05 8.40
C ALA A 33 -13.62 22.38 7.83
N ALA A 34 -13.76 21.56 6.80
CA ALA A 34 -12.71 21.42 5.81
C ALA A 34 -13.31 21.84 4.48
N GLY A 35 -12.60 22.71 3.75
CA GLY A 35 -12.99 23.07 2.40
C GLY A 35 -13.28 21.78 1.62
N SER A 36 -14.34 21.80 0.82
CA SER A 36 -14.82 20.67 0.04
C SER A 36 -13.66 20.03 -0.72
N ALA A 37 -13.09 18.96 -0.19
CA ALA A 37 -12.36 18.02 -1.00
C ALA A 37 -13.40 17.53 -2.03
N GLN A 38 -13.32 17.99 -3.25
CA GLN A 38 -14.17 17.52 -4.33
C GLN A 38 -13.78 16.08 -4.57
N ALA A 39 -14.64 15.18 -4.09
CA ALA A 39 -14.57 13.77 -4.45
C ALA A 39 -14.87 13.71 -5.95
N VAL A 40 -13.92 13.25 -6.75
CA VAL A 40 -14.00 13.24 -8.20
C VAL A 40 -14.18 11.79 -8.65
N THR A 41 -15.16 11.54 -9.49
CA THR A 41 -15.34 10.22 -10.11
C THR A 41 -14.24 9.94 -11.12
N TYR A 42 -14.10 8.68 -11.51
CA TYR A 42 -13.08 8.29 -12.49
C TYR A 42 -13.26 9.04 -13.81
N ASP A 43 -14.47 9.13 -14.32
CA ASP A 43 -14.77 9.79 -15.61
C ASP A 43 -14.53 11.30 -15.55
N GLU A 44 -14.88 11.96 -14.45
CA GLU A 44 -14.57 13.37 -14.24
C GLU A 44 -13.07 13.62 -14.19
N PHE A 45 -12.31 12.77 -13.49
CA PHE A 45 -10.86 12.88 -13.42
C PHE A 45 -10.20 12.75 -14.80
N GLN A 46 -10.65 11.79 -15.62
CA GLN A 46 -10.16 11.62 -16.99
C GLN A 46 -10.47 12.80 -17.91
N GLY A 47 -11.52 13.56 -17.63
CA GLY A 47 -11.87 14.77 -18.36
C GLY A 47 -11.01 15.99 -18.02
N LEU A 48 -10.19 15.96 -16.96
CA LEU A 48 -9.38 17.10 -16.54
C LEU A 48 -8.11 17.24 -17.38
N THR A 49 -7.75 18.49 -17.66
CA THR A 49 -6.47 18.83 -18.28
C THR A 49 -5.35 18.91 -17.25
N TYR A 50 -4.10 18.79 -17.70
CA TYR A 50 -2.92 18.95 -16.83
C TYR A 50 -2.96 20.24 -16.00
N LEU A 51 -3.39 21.36 -16.58
CA LEU A 51 -3.44 22.64 -15.87
C LEU A 51 -4.51 22.68 -14.78
N GLN A 52 -5.58 21.90 -14.93
CA GLN A 52 -6.62 21.77 -13.90
C GLN A 52 -6.19 20.86 -12.74
N VAL A 53 -5.29 19.92 -13.00
CA VAL A 53 -4.77 18.99 -11.97
C VAL A 53 -3.55 19.54 -11.26
N LYS A 54 -2.67 20.26 -11.98
CA LYS A 54 -1.40 20.73 -11.46
C LYS A 54 -1.55 21.61 -10.22
N GLY A 55 -0.92 21.19 -9.13
CA GLY A 55 -0.88 21.94 -7.87
C GLY A 55 -2.13 21.88 -7.00
N THR A 56 -3.18 21.15 -7.44
CA THR A 56 -4.43 21.01 -6.68
C THR A 56 -4.38 19.89 -5.65
N GLY A 57 -3.45 18.93 -5.79
CA GLY A 57 -3.39 17.70 -5.01
C GLY A 57 -4.16 16.53 -5.64
N LEU A 58 -4.99 16.76 -6.64
CA LEU A 58 -5.80 15.73 -7.31
C LEU A 58 -4.98 14.56 -7.87
N ALA A 59 -3.73 14.79 -8.26
CA ALA A 59 -2.84 13.74 -8.74
C ALA A 59 -2.47 12.68 -7.66
N ASN A 60 -2.82 12.93 -6.40
CA ASN A 60 -2.61 12.01 -5.28
C ASN A 60 -3.93 11.47 -4.71
N THR A 61 -5.03 11.61 -5.41
CA THR A 61 -6.34 11.09 -4.99
C THR A 61 -6.78 9.94 -5.88
N CYS A 62 -7.40 8.95 -5.29
CA CYS A 62 -8.12 7.91 -6.02
C CYS A 62 -9.54 8.37 -6.34
N SER A 63 -10.13 7.79 -7.36
CA SER A 63 -11.53 8.00 -7.70
C SER A 63 -12.47 7.54 -6.58
N VAL A 64 -13.65 8.10 -6.52
CA VAL A 64 -14.66 7.73 -5.52
C VAL A 64 -15.83 7.01 -6.18
N VAL A 65 -16.41 6.08 -5.45
CA VAL A 65 -17.65 5.41 -5.83
C VAL A 65 -18.81 6.18 -5.21
N GLU A 66 -19.62 6.85 -6.04
CA GLU A 66 -20.75 7.67 -5.56
C GLU A 66 -21.92 6.81 -5.13
N THR A 67 -22.28 5.85 -5.98
CA THR A 67 -23.40 4.91 -5.77
C THR A 67 -22.85 3.55 -5.36
N GLY A 68 -23.67 2.71 -4.78
CA GLY A 68 -23.30 1.33 -4.49
C GLY A 68 -23.70 0.85 -3.10
N GLY A 69 -23.65 -0.46 -2.94
CA GLY A 69 -23.93 -1.17 -1.70
C GLY A 69 -22.68 -1.67 -1.00
N SER A 70 -22.86 -2.57 -0.05
CA SER A 70 -21.80 -3.27 0.66
C SER A 70 -21.09 -4.26 -0.27
N GLY A 71 -19.82 -4.57 0.02
CA GLY A 71 -19.04 -5.60 -0.68
C GLY A 71 -19.70 -6.99 -0.72
N SER A 72 -20.66 -7.28 0.16
CA SER A 72 -21.43 -8.52 0.14
C SER A 72 -22.31 -8.69 -1.12
N ALA A 73 -22.50 -7.64 -1.92
CA ALA A 73 -23.20 -7.69 -3.20
C ALA A 73 -22.35 -8.26 -4.34
N ILE A 74 -21.04 -8.46 -4.17
CA ILE A 74 -20.16 -9.01 -5.19
C ILE A 74 -20.52 -10.48 -5.42
N LYS A 75 -20.92 -10.81 -6.65
CA LYS A 75 -21.30 -12.17 -7.04
C LYS A 75 -20.08 -13.07 -7.20
N ALA A 76 -20.24 -14.37 -6.98
CA ALA A 76 -19.20 -15.36 -7.27
C ALA A 76 -18.80 -15.31 -8.75
N GLY A 77 -17.49 -15.39 -9.01
CA GLY A 77 -16.93 -15.35 -10.35
C GLY A 77 -15.47 -14.92 -10.37
N ASP A 78 -14.87 -15.01 -11.57
CA ASP A 78 -13.54 -14.50 -11.84
C ASP A 78 -13.67 -13.11 -12.48
N TYR A 79 -12.97 -12.14 -11.91
CA TYR A 79 -12.94 -10.75 -12.37
C TYR A 79 -11.50 -10.33 -12.67
N ASN A 80 -11.36 -9.49 -13.68
CA ASN A 80 -10.16 -8.69 -13.85
C ASN A 80 -10.24 -7.47 -12.92
N LEU A 81 -9.18 -7.26 -12.15
CA LEU A 81 -9.01 -6.06 -11.33
C LEU A 81 -8.36 -5.00 -12.22
N GLU A 82 -9.05 -3.92 -12.44
CA GLU A 82 -8.60 -2.80 -13.26
C GLU A 82 -8.61 -1.50 -12.46
N LYS A 83 -7.79 -0.52 -12.89
CA LYS A 83 -7.75 0.82 -12.30
C LYS A 83 -7.52 0.78 -10.77
N PHE A 84 -6.80 -0.23 -10.28
CA PHE A 84 -6.55 -0.35 -8.86
C PHE A 84 -5.65 0.80 -8.41
N CYS A 85 -6.16 1.59 -7.47
CA CYS A 85 -5.56 2.80 -6.95
C CYS A 85 -5.47 2.74 -5.44
N MET A 86 -4.35 3.20 -4.87
CA MET A 86 -4.16 3.29 -3.42
C MET A 86 -3.68 4.69 -3.05
N GLU A 87 -4.51 5.41 -2.29
CA GLU A 87 -4.27 6.77 -1.80
C GLU A 87 -3.88 6.74 -0.33
N PRO A 88 -2.60 6.91 0.02
CA PRO A 88 -2.18 7.02 1.42
C PRO A 88 -2.66 8.34 2.04
N THR A 89 -3.29 8.25 3.19
CA THR A 89 -3.72 9.41 3.98
C THR A 89 -2.89 9.61 5.25
N SER A 90 -2.22 8.56 5.73
CA SER A 90 -1.38 8.63 6.92
C SER A 90 -0.19 7.69 6.82
N PHE A 91 0.95 8.17 7.32
CA PHE A 91 2.18 7.40 7.46
C PHE A 91 2.66 7.49 8.90
N THR A 92 2.89 6.35 9.54
CA THR A 92 3.46 6.26 10.87
C THR A 92 4.65 5.31 10.86
N VAL A 93 5.68 5.63 11.63
CA VAL A 93 6.92 4.83 11.74
C VAL A 93 7.00 4.22 13.12
N LYS A 94 7.36 2.96 13.19
CA LYS A 94 7.56 2.24 14.45
C LYS A 94 8.87 2.68 15.08
N GLU A 95 8.78 3.25 16.28
CA GLU A 95 9.90 3.69 17.09
C GLU A 95 9.85 3.04 18.48
N GLU A 96 11.00 2.97 19.14
CA GLU A 96 11.02 2.60 20.55
C GLU A 96 10.31 3.68 21.38
N SER A 97 9.47 3.26 22.31
CA SER A 97 8.74 4.21 23.14
C SER A 97 9.68 4.98 24.06
N SER A 98 9.58 6.30 24.02
CA SER A 98 10.36 7.18 24.93
C SER A 98 9.95 7.02 26.39
N PHE A 99 8.78 6.43 26.67
CA PHE A 99 8.19 6.34 28.01
C PHE A 99 8.32 4.98 28.64
N LYS A 100 8.52 3.91 27.82
CA LYS A 100 8.57 2.54 28.28
C LYS A 100 9.68 1.78 27.56
N ALA A 101 10.73 1.47 28.24
CA ALA A 101 11.83 0.67 27.71
C ALA A 101 11.34 -0.71 27.22
N GLY A 102 11.67 -1.06 25.96
CA GLY A 102 11.31 -2.32 25.34
C GLY A 102 9.91 -2.39 24.70
N GLU A 103 9.10 -1.33 24.78
CA GLU A 103 7.88 -1.20 23.99
C GLU A 103 8.15 -0.35 22.73
N SER A 104 7.48 -0.66 21.64
CA SER A 104 7.51 0.13 20.40
C SER A 104 6.13 0.63 20.05
N GLU A 105 6.07 1.83 19.52
CA GLU A 105 4.83 2.47 19.08
C GLU A 105 4.96 3.07 17.67
N PHE A 106 3.81 3.21 16.98
CA PHE A 106 3.78 3.87 15.68
C PHE A 106 3.61 5.38 15.88
N VAL A 107 4.68 6.11 15.59
CA VAL A 107 4.77 7.57 15.74
C VAL A 107 4.28 8.24 14.48
N LYS A 108 3.45 9.28 14.61
CA LYS A 108 2.99 10.10 13.48
C LYS A 108 4.16 10.85 12.84
N THR A 109 4.16 10.92 11.53
CA THR A 109 5.21 11.56 10.75
C THR A 109 4.67 12.73 9.92
N LYS A 110 5.60 13.54 9.41
CA LYS A 110 5.32 14.58 8.42
C LYS A 110 5.75 14.10 7.03
N LEU A 111 4.83 14.10 6.08
CA LEU A 111 5.15 13.80 4.69
C LEU A 111 6.06 14.89 4.10
N MET A 112 7.18 14.47 3.54
CA MET A 112 8.18 15.36 2.91
C MET A 112 8.13 15.31 1.39
N THR A 113 7.63 14.22 0.82
CA THR A 113 7.44 14.04 -0.64
C THR A 113 6.42 15.03 -1.15
N ARG A 114 6.78 15.74 -2.25
CA ARG A 114 5.91 16.70 -2.93
C ARG A 114 5.49 16.24 -4.33
N LEU A 115 5.99 15.10 -4.75
CA LEU A 115 5.62 14.42 -6.00
C LEU A 115 4.46 13.49 -5.76
N THR A 116 4.00 12.81 -6.80
CA THR A 116 2.96 11.77 -6.70
C THR A 116 3.45 10.60 -5.85
N TYR A 117 2.65 10.21 -4.87
CA TYR A 117 2.91 9.11 -3.95
C TYR A 117 1.74 8.11 -3.88
N THR A 118 0.73 8.29 -4.70
CA THR A 118 -0.39 7.37 -4.88
C THR A 118 0.01 6.29 -5.88
N LEU A 119 -0.35 5.05 -5.61
CA LEU A 119 -0.26 3.96 -6.58
C LEU A 119 -1.52 4.00 -7.45
N ASP A 120 -1.37 3.85 -8.76
CA ASP A 120 -2.50 4.00 -9.67
C ASP A 120 -2.34 3.14 -10.92
N GLY A 121 -3.47 2.82 -11.56
CA GLY A 121 -3.49 2.03 -12.78
C GLY A 121 -2.97 0.60 -12.60
N MET A 122 -2.93 0.09 -11.38
CA MET A 122 -2.58 -1.31 -11.14
C MET A 122 -3.68 -2.23 -11.66
N THR A 123 -3.27 -3.39 -12.14
CA THR A 123 -4.15 -4.43 -12.67
C THR A 123 -3.89 -5.76 -11.98
N GLY A 124 -4.87 -6.65 -12.03
CA GLY A 124 -4.73 -7.94 -11.39
C GLY A 124 -5.87 -8.90 -11.66
N SER A 125 -6.00 -9.90 -10.82
CA SER A 125 -7.13 -10.82 -10.80
C SER A 125 -7.84 -10.75 -9.45
N PHE A 126 -9.16 -10.82 -9.47
CA PHE A 126 -10.02 -10.84 -8.29
C PHE A 126 -11.04 -11.97 -8.43
N LYS A 127 -10.90 -13.02 -7.63
CA LYS A 127 -11.75 -14.21 -7.70
C LYS A 127 -12.63 -14.28 -6.48
N VAL A 128 -13.93 -14.50 -6.69
CA VAL A 128 -14.92 -14.66 -5.63
C VAL A 128 -15.50 -16.06 -5.69
N GLY A 129 -15.31 -16.84 -4.63
CA GLY A 129 -15.89 -18.17 -4.49
C GLY A 129 -17.37 -18.13 -4.18
N SER A 130 -18.05 -19.27 -4.39
CA SER A 130 -19.46 -19.42 -4.05
C SER A 130 -19.76 -19.33 -2.55
N ASP A 131 -18.74 -19.48 -1.72
CA ASP A 131 -18.77 -19.33 -0.27
C ASP A 131 -18.47 -17.89 0.20
N GLY A 132 -18.29 -16.95 -0.74
CA GLY A 132 -17.89 -15.57 -0.45
C GLY A 132 -16.40 -15.39 -0.16
N SER A 133 -15.58 -16.42 -0.35
CA SER A 133 -14.13 -16.31 -0.27
C SER A 133 -13.59 -15.44 -1.40
N VAL A 134 -12.55 -14.67 -1.12
CA VAL A 134 -11.86 -13.81 -2.10
C VAL A 134 -10.41 -14.22 -2.21
N ALA A 135 -9.92 -14.28 -3.44
CA ALA A 135 -8.50 -14.35 -3.76
C ALA A 135 -8.15 -13.24 -4.74
N ILE A 136 -7.17 -12.44 -4.39
CA ILE A 136 -6.69 -11.32 -5.21
C ILE A 136 -5.21 -11.49 -5.51
N GLN A 137 -4.79 -11.11 -6.71
CA GLN A 137 -3.40 -11.08 -7.12
C GLN A 137 -3.17 -9.86 -8.02
N GLU A 138 -2.26 -9.00 -7.61
CA GLU A 138 -1.74 -7.90 -8.42
C GLU A 138 -0.80 -8.46 -9.51
N LYS A 139 -0.77 -7.82 -10.68
CA LYS A 139 0.03 -8.28 -11.84
C LYS A 139 0.91 -7.21 -12.47
N ASP A 140 0.41 -6.02 -12.68
CA ASP A 140 1.13 -4.94 -13.40
C ASP A 140 0.51 -3.58 -13.06
N GLY A 141 1.28 -2.52 -13.27
CA GLY A 141 0.84 -1.14 -13.10
C GLY A 141 1.89 -0.27 -12.40
N LEU A 142 1.48 0.93 -11.97
CA LEU A 142 2.31 1.77 -11.11
C LEU A 142 2.17 1.30 -9.65
N ASP A 143 2.86 0.23 -9.34
CA ASP A 143 2.80 -0.52 -8.10
C ASP A 143 3.80 -0.02 -7.03
N TYR A 144 4.50 1.09 -7.30
CA TYR A 144 5.44 1.71 -6.34
C TYR A 144 5.50 3.23 -6.47
N ALA A 145 5.81 3.90 -5.34
CA ALA A 145 6.10 5.32 -5.27
C ALA A 145 7.18 5.60 -4.23
N ALA A 146 8.14 6.45 -4.57
CA ALA A 146 9.20 6.87 -3.66
C ALA A 146 8.68 7.91 -2.67
N VAL A 147 8.68 7.57 -1.39
CA VAL A 147 8.16 8.41 -0.31
C VAL A 147 9.24 8.67 0.74
N THR A 148 9.26 9.87 1.27
CA THR A 148 10.06 10.24 2.44
C THR A 148 9.17 10.89 3.47
N VAL A 149 9.24 10.40 4.69
CA VAL A 149 8.57 10.99 5.86
C VAL A 149 9.59 11.48 6.88
N GLN A 150 9.18 12.40 7.74
CA GLN A 150 10.03 12.94 8.81
C GLN A 150 9.40 12.66 10.15
N LEU A 151 10.17 12.08 11.05
CA LEU A 151 9.82 11.88 12.46
C LEU A 151 9.85 13.21 13.23
N PRO A 152 9.16 13.34 14.36
CA PRO A 152 9.18 14.54 15.20
C PRO A 152 10.58 14.99 15.59
N GLY A 153 11.54 14.06 15.76
CA GLY A 153 12.95 14.34 16.04
C GLY A 153 13.76 14.86 14.85
N GLY A 154 13.14 15.04 13.67
CA GLY A 154 13.79 15.55 12.46
C GLY A 154 14.41 14.47 11.57
N GLU A 155 14.51 13.24 12.03
CA GLU A 155 14.99 12.11 11.22
C GLU A 155 14.10 11.89 10.00
N ARG A 156 14.72 11.68 8.84
CA ARG A 156 14.03 11.37 7.58
C ARG A 156 14.08 9.87 7.34
N VAL A 157 12.92 9.30 7.05
CA VAL A 157 12.75 7.88 6.75
C VAL A 157 12.28 7.76 5.30
N PRO A 158 13.17 7.43 4.36
CA PRO A 158 12.81 7.13 2.98
C PRO A 158 12.31 5.69 2.88
N PHE A 159 11.37 5.46 1.99
CA PHE A 159 10.87 4.12 1.66
C PHE A 159 10.21 4.11 0.29
N LEU A 160 10.05 2.93 -0.26
CA LEU A 160 9.29 2.69 -1.47
C LEU A 160 7.90 2.20 -1.08
N PHE A 161 6.90 3.08 -1.12
CA PHE A 161 5.51 2.64 -0.96
C PHE A 161 5.16 1.74 -2.13
N THR A 162 4.77 0.50 -1.89
CA THR A 162 4.57 -0.48 -2.96
C THR A 162 3.45 -1.46 -2.63
N MET A 163 2.95 -2.11 -3.70
CA MET A 163 2.01 -3.23 -3.64
C MET A 163 2.41 -4.35 -4.61
N LYS A 164 3.70 -4.40 -4.96
CA LYS A 164 4.25 -5.31 -5.95
C LYS A 164 4.01 -6.78 -5.59
N GLU A 165 3.50 -7.53 -6.56
CA GLU A 165 3.20 -8.96 -6.39
C GLU A 165 2.27 -9.27 -5.22
N PHE A 166 1.38 -8.35 -4.89
CA PHE A 166 0.43 -8.56 -3.82
C PHE A 166 -0.42 -9.81 -4.08
N THR A 167 -0.46 -10.69 -3.10
CA THR A 167 -1.31 -11.88 -3.11
C THR A 167 -2.11 -11.93 -1.82
N GLY A 168 -3.42 -11.74 -1.93
CA GLY A 168 -4.31 -11.65 -0.78
C GLY A 168 -5.44 -12.67 -0.82
N LYS A 169 -5.97 -12.97 0.35
CA LYS A 169 -7.13 -13.82 0.57
C LYS A 169 -8.03 -13.25 1.65
N GLY A 170 -9.31 -13.60 1.61
CA GLY A 170 -10.26 -13.18 2.62
C GLY A 170 -11.69 -13.44 2.20
N ASN A 171 -12.53 -12.45 2.43
CA ASN A 171 -13.94 -12.44 2.01
C ASN A 171 -14.31 -11.13 1.35
N THR A 172 -15.53 -11.01 0.83
CA THR A 172 -16.01 -9.83 0.10
C THR A 172 -16.07 -8.54 0.93
N SER A 173 -15.95 -8.61 2.26
CA SER A 173 -15.91 -7.44 3.13
C SER A 173 -14.50 -7.06 3.55
N GLN A 174 -13.60 -8.05 3.65
CA GLN A 174 -12.21 -7.84 4.08
C GLN A 174 -11.30 -8.91 3.49
N PHE A 175 -10.20 -8.49 2.92
CA PHE A 175 -9.13 -9.37 2.45
C PHE A 175 -7.76 -8.78 2.77
N GLY A 176 -6.74 -9.62 2.79
CA GLY A 176 -5.38 -9.18 3.07
C GLY A 176 -4.36 -10.22 2.67
N GLY A 177 -3.11 -9.81 2.59
CA GLY A 177 -2.01 -10.67 2.19
C GLY A 177 -0.67 -9.95 2.18
N ASP A 178 0.30 -10.58 1.55
CA ASP A 178 1.67 -10.14 1.52
C ASP A 178 2.05 -9.59 0.13
N PHE A 179 3.04 -8.72 0.12
CA PHE A 179 3.63 -8.15 -1.09
C PHE A 179 5.14 -8.02 -0.95
N VAL A 180 5.82 -7.82 -2.07
CA VAL A 180 7.28 -7.64 -2.15
C VAL A 180 7.63 -6.16 -2.01
N VAL A 181 8.63 -5.86 -1.18
CA VAL A 181 9.17 -4.51 -1.01
C VAL A 181 10.58 -4.47 -1.59
N PRO A 182 10.75 -3.97 -2.82
CA PRO A 182 12.07 -3.83 -3.44
C PRO A 182 12.86 -2.70 -2.79
N SER A 183 14.16 -2.66 -3.03
CA SER A 183 15.00 -1.59 -2.51
C SER A 183 14.66 -0.24 -3.14
N TYR A 184 14.54 0.78 -2.30
CA TYR A 184 14.32 2.17 -2.71
C TYR A 184 15.38 2.69 -3.68
N ARG A 185 16.64 2.35 -3.47
CA ARG A 185 17.78 2.89 -4.23
C ARG A 185 18.31 1.99 -5.34
N GLY A 186 17.78 0.83 -5.51
CA GLY A 186 18.33 -0.13 -6.47
C GLY A 186 17.52 -0.19 -7.75
N SER A 187 16.79 -1.27 -7.84
CA SER A 187 16.07 -1.72 -9.02
C SER A 187 14.96 -0.80 -9.50
N SER A 188 14.29 -0.08 -8.58
CA SER A 188 13.12 0.73 -8.92
C SER A 188 13.40 1.92 -9.84
N PHE A 189 14.63 2.42 -9.85
CA PHE A 189 15.02 3.52 -10.74
C PHE A 189 15.54 3.07 -12.10
N LEU A 190 15.78 1.78 -12.27
CA LEU A 190 16.27 1.23 -13.53
C LEU A 190 15.14 0.99 -14.53
N ASP A 191 14.06 0.37 -14.07
CA ASP A 191 12.89 0.10 -14.89
C ASP A 191 11.65 -0.17 -14.01
N PRO A 192 10.53 0.54 -14.20
CA PRO A 192 9.28 0.30 -13.50
C PRO A 192 8.75 -1.13 -13.63
N LYS A 193 9.09 -1.81 -14.72
CA LYS A 193 8.70 -3.22 -14.98
C LYS A 193 9.76 -4.26 -14.58
N GLY A 194 10.78 -3.86 -13.83
CA GLY A 194 11.82 -4.77 -13.37
C GLY A 194 12.74 -5.32 -14.45
N ARG A 195 12.83 -4.66 -15.61
CA ARG A 195 13.67 -5.08 -16.73
C ARG A 195 15.14 -4.63 -16.60
N GLY A 196 15.54 -4.17 -15.44
CA GLY A 196 16.87 -3.66 -15.13
C GLY A 196 17.95 -4.75 -15.03
N GLY A 197 17.95 -5.73 -15.91
CA GLY A 197 18.93 -6.81 -15.93
C GLY A 197 18.56 -7.96 -14.97
N SER A 198 19.55 -8.69 -14.50
CA SER A 198 19.37 -9.88 -13.65
C SER A 198 18.91 -9.57 -12.22
N THR A 199 18.95 -8.32 -11.81
CA THR A 199 18.58 -7.90 -10.44
C THR A 199 17.08 -7.62 -10.29
N GLY A 200 16.42 -7.15 -11.35
CA GLY A 200 14.99 -6.82 -11.33
C GLY A 200 14.58 -5.97 -10.14
N TYR A 201 13.34 -6.14 -9.68
CA TYR A 201 12.83 -5.49 -8.46
C TYR A 201 13.24 -6.20 -7.17
N ASP A 202 13.60 -7.45 -7.22
CA ASP A 202 13.75 -8.28 -6.03
C ASP A 202 15.10 -8.07 -5.33
N ASN A 203 16.10 -7.65 -6.09
CA ASN A 203 17.43 -7.35 -5.57
C ASN A 203 17.93 -6.01 -6.08
N ALA A 204 18.51 -5.23 -5.20
CA ALA A 204 19.26 -4.03 -5.55
C ALA A 204 20.74 -4.28 -5.38
N VAL A 205 21.50 -4.04 -6.43
CA VAL A 205 22.95 -4.11 -6.39
C VAL A 205 23.51 -2.71 -6.67
N ALA A 206 24.29 -2.16 -5.74
CA ALA A 206 24.98 -0.92 -5.99
C ALA A 206 26.02 -1.13 -7.10
N LEU A 207 26.04 -0.24 -8.09
CA LEU A 207 27.05 -0.28 -9.12
C LEU A 207 28.41 -0.02 -8.48
N PRO A 208 29.44 -0.85 -8.73
CA PRO A 208 30.77 -0.63 -8.21
C PRO A 208 31.30 0.70 -8.77
N ALA A 209 31.90 1.51 -7.92
CA ALA A 209 32.65 2.66 -8.40
C ALA A 209 33.82 2.15 -9.29
N LYS A 210 34.02 2.80 -10.42
CA LYS A 210 35.21 2.57 -11.21
C LYS A 210 36.43 3.07 -10.45
N SER A 211 37.04 2.21 -9.70
CA SER A 211 38.24 2.50 -8.91
C SER A 211 39.17 1.30 -9.00
N ASP A 212 40.46 1.55 -9.13
CA ASP A 212 41.50 0.54 -9.12
C ASP A 212 41.83 0.02 -7.71
N ALA A 213 41.13 0.51 -6.68
CA ALA A 213 41.34 0.11 -5.30
C ALA A 213 40.29 -0.94 -4.87
N ASP A 214 40.74 -2.15 -4.56
CA ASP A 214 39.92 -3.28 -4.10
C ASP A 214 39.03 -2.95 -2.88
N GLU A 215 39.48 -2.03 -2.02
CA GLU A 215 38.72 -1.56 -0.85
C GLU A 215 37.47 -0.78 -1.27
N LEU A 216 37.58 0.13 -2.23
CA LEU A 216 36.44 0.90 -2.75
C LEU A 216 35.45 0.03 -3.51
N LEU A 217 35.89 -1.02 -4.18
CA LEU A 217 35.03 -2.01 -4.83
C LEU A 217 34.19 -2.76 -3.79
N LYS A 218 34.73 -3.11 -2.64
CA LYS A 218 34.00 -3.79 -1.55
C LYS A 218 32.97 -2.88 -0.91
N GLU A 219 33.29 -1.62 -0.67
CA GLU A 219 32.37 -0.65 -0.05
C GLU A 219 31.19 -0.29 -0.94
N ASN A 220 31.37 -0.28 -2.26
CA ASN A 220 30.34 0.10 -3.21
C ASN A 220 29.52 -1.08 -3.76
N ASN A 221 29.95 -2.30 -3.53
CA ASN A 221 29.26 -3.51 -3.97
C ASN A 221 28.34 -4.03 -2.87
N LYS A 222 27.25 -3.31 -2.60
CA LYS A 222 26.24 -3.67 -1.60
C LYS A 222 25.10 -4.40 -2.29
N ASN A 223 24.73 -5.54 -1.74
CA ASN A 223 23.65 -6.38 -2.23
C ASN A 223 22.51 -6.39 -1.19
N VAL A 224 21.30 -6.05 -1.63
CA VAL A 224 20.12 -5.98 -0.76
C VAL A 224 19.05 -6.92 -1.29
N ALA A 225 18.62 -7.84 -0.44
CA ALA A 225 17.48 -8.70 -0.75
C ALA A 225 16.17 -7.91 -0.63
N ALA A 226 15.19 -8.28 -1.44
CA ALA A 226 13.84 -7.77 -1.31
C ALA A 226 13.25 -8.16 0.05
N LEU A 227 12.51 -7.24 0.64
CA LEU A 227 11.80 -7.42 1.90
C LEU A 227 10.31 -7.71 1.63
N LYS A 228 9.56 -8.01 2.67
CA LYS A 228 8.12 -8.28 2.58
C LYS A 228 7.33 -7.26 3.38
N GLY A 229 6.21 -6.87 2.83
CA GLY A 229 5.17 -6.13 3.51
C GLY A 229 3.87 -6.91 3.55
N SER A 230 2.91 -6.42 4.33
CA SER A 230 1.57 -6.99 4.41
C SER A 230 0.52 -5.90 4.35
N ALA A 231 -0.64 -6.18 3.75
CA ALA A 231 -1.74 -5.24 3.66
C ALA A 231 -3.08 -5.91 3.95
N VAL A 232 -3.99 -5.11 4.50
CA VAL A 232 -5.39 -5.49 4.73
C VAL A 232 -6.27 -4.42 4.09
N PHE A 233 -7.26 -4.88 3.34
CA PHE A 233 -8.24 -4.07 2.64
C PHE A 233 -9.63 -4.34 3.22
N ASN A 234 -10.36 -3.28 3.53
CA ASN A 234 -11.77 -3.35 3.89
C ASN A 234 -12.59 -2.73 2.77
N VAL A 235 -13.62 -3.43 2.32
CA VAL A 235 -14.55 -2.95 1.30
C VAL A 235 -15.63 -2.12 1.96
N ALA A 236 -15.74 -0.86 1.56
CA ALA A 236 -16.77 0.06 2.03
C ALA A 236 -17.94 0.14 1.06
N LYS A 237 -17.66 0.20 -0.26
CA LYS A 237 -18.68 0.32 -1.30
C LYS A 237 -18.37 -0.59 -2.48
N TYR A 238 -19.41 -1.07 -3.13
CA TYR A 238 -19.38 -1.77 -4.40
C TYR A 238 -20.60 -1.39 -5.24
N ASP A 239 -20.37 -0.95 -6.46
CA ASP A 239 -21.43 -0.69 -7.44
C ASP A 239 -21.53 -1.87 -8.42
N GLU A 240 -22.70 -2.56 -8.42
CA GLU A 240 -22.93 -3.74 -9.27
C GLU A 240 -23.04 -3.39 -10.76
N VAL A 241 -23.40 -2.15 -11.10
CA VAL A 241 -23.60 -1.70 -12.48
C VAL A 241 -22.27 -1.36 -13.15
N THR A 242 -21.43 -0.59 -12.47
CA THR A 242 -20.13 -0.14 -13.00
C THR A 242 -18.99 -1.10 -12.66
N GLY A 243 -19.19 -2.00 -11.68
CA GLY A 243 -18.16 -2.87 -11.14
C GLY A 243 -17.15 -2.14 -10.25
N GLU A 244 -17.41 -0.87 -9.91
CA GLU A 244 -16.52 -0.08 -9.07
C GLU A 244 -16.57 -0.53 -7.62
N ILE A 245 -15.40 -0.63 -7.01
CA ILE A 245 -15.22 -1.06 -5.62
C ILE A 245 -14.25 -0.10 -4.92
N ALA A 246 -14.57 0.29 -3.69
CA ALA A 246 -13.72 1.18 -2.92
C ALA A 246 -13.78 0.87 -1.42
N GLY A 247 -12.76 1.32 -0.71
CA GLY A 247 -12.70 1.13 0.73
C GLY A 247 -11.47 1.76 1.36
N VAL A 248 -11.08 1.18 2.50
CA VAL A 248 -9.90 1.62 3.25
C VAL A 248 -8.88 0.51 3.33
N PHE A 249 -7.60 0.88 3.39
CA PHE A 249 -6.52 -0.08 3.59
C PHE A 249 -5.62 0.31 4.75
N GLU A 250 -4.99 -0.70 5.31
CA GLU A 250 -3.83 -0.58 6.19
C GLU A 250 -2.74 -1.49 5.64
N SER A 251 -1.53 -0.96 5.43
CA SER A 251 -0.35 -1.75 5.09
C SER A 251 0.78 -1.50 6.07
N ILE A 252 1.62 -2.51 6.25
CA ILE A 252 2.84 -2.44 7.04
C ILE A 252 3.97 -2.95 6.16
N GLN A 253 4.99 -2.12 6.00
CA GLN A 253 6.16 -2.45 5.20
C GLN A 253 7.44 -1.88 5.81
N PRO A 254 8.60 -2.47 5.52
CA PRO A 254 9.88 -1.94 5.94
C PRO A 254 10.27 -0.67 5.18
N SER A 255 11.02 0.22 5.84
CA SER A 255 11.69 1.36 5.22
C SER A 255 12.90 0.93 4.38
N ASP A 256 13.48 1.89 3.66
CA ASP A 256 14.74 1.68 2.94
C ASP A 256 15.88 1.31 3.91
N THR A 257 16.69 0.35 3.50
CA THR A 257 17.86 -0.11 4.24
C THR A 257 19.15 0.62 3.86
N ASP A 258 19.07 1.63 2.99
CA ASP A 258 20.25 2.33 2.45
C ASP A 258 21.30 1.35 1.90
N LEU A 259 20.83 0.45 1.02
CA LEU A 259 21.63 -0.65 0.44
C LEU A 259 22.25 -1.58 1.50
N GLY A 260 21.54 -1.81 2.59
CA GLY A 260 21.96 -2.71 3.67
C GLY A 260 22.83 -2.05 4.74
N SER A 261 23.05 -0.74 4.69
CA SER A 261 23.83 -0.01 5.71
C SER A 261 23.01 0.34 6.95
N LYS A 262 21.69 0.28 6.88
CA LYS A 262 20.76 0.59 7.97
C LYS A 262 19.77 -0.55 8.21
N ALA A 263 19.36 -0.71 9.46
CA ALA A 263 18.21 -1.56 9.79
C ALA A 263 16.91 -0.89 9.33
N PRO A 264 15.99 -1.63 8.68
CA PRO A 264 14.71 -1.07 8.27
C PRO A 264 13.82 -0.81 9.48
N LYS A 265 13.02 0.26 9.40
CA LYS A 265 11.96 0.56 10.36
C LYS A 265 10.62 0.15 9.76
N ASP A 266 9.71 -0.41 10.56
CA ASP A 266 8.36 -0.71 10.11
C ASP A 266 7.58 0.59 9.90
N ILE A 267 6.96 0.73 8.74
CA ILE A 267 6.09 1.85 8.39
C ILE A 267 4.68 1.32 8.24
N LYS A 268 3.75 1.89 9.00
CA LYS A 268 2.33 1.64 8.83
C LYS A 268 1.71 2.76 8.01
N ILE A 269 1.01 2.38 6.98
CA ILE A 269 0.38 3.25 5.99
C ILE A 269 -1.12 2.97 6.01
N THR A 270 -1.93 3.99 6.14
CA THR A 270 -3.39 3.86 6.04
C THR A 270 -3.92 4.82 5.00
N GLY A 271 -4.99 4.44 4.33
CA GLY A 271 -5.54 5.26 3.27
C GLY A 271 -6.82 4.70 2.64
N LEU A 272 -7.14 5.26 1.50
CA LEU A 272 -8.28 4.86 0.67
C LEU A 272 -7.78 4.02 -0.50
N TRP A 273 -8.63 3.14 -1.01
CA TRP A 273 -8.36 2.40 -2.22
C TRP A 273 -9.61 2.34 -3.11
N TYR A 274 -9.38 2.25 -4.41
CA TYR A 274 -10.40 2.14 -5.44
C TYR A 274 -9.95 1.12 -6.48
N ALA A 275 -10.90 0.42 -7.09
CA ALA A 275 -10.66 -0.44 -8.25
C ALA A 275 -11.95 -0.63 -9.05
N GLN A 276 -11.84 -1.25 -10.23
CA GLN A 276 -12.96 -1.69 -11.05
C GLN A 276 -12.84 -3.20 -11.30
N LEU A 277 -13.93 -3.94 -11.02
CA LEU A 277 -14.05 -5.36 -11.28
C LEU A 277 -14.72 -5.57 -12.63
N GLN A 278 -14.01 -6.16 -13.59
CA GLN A 278 -14.52 -6.46 -14.92
C GLN A 278 -14.58 -7.99 -15.13
N LYS A 279 -15.66 -8.48 -15.71
CA LYS A 279 -15.81 -9.91 -16.07
C LYS A 279 -15.10 -10.22 -17.37
#